data_fdccd3f043c0675453662182bd94a363
#
_entry.id   fdccd3f043c0675453662182bd94a363
#
_cell.length_a   1.000
_cell.length_b   1.000
_cell.length_c   1.000
_cell.angle_alpha   90.00
_cell.angle_beta   90.00
_cell.angle_gamma   90.00
#
_symmetry.space_group_name_H-M   'P 1'
#
loop_
_entity.id
_entity.type
_entity.pdbx_description
1 polymer ?
#
loop_
_entity_poly.entity_id
_entity_poly.type
_entity_poly.pdbx_seq_one_letter_code
_entity_poly.pdbx_strand_id
1 'polypeptide(L)'
;MYSFEPKNGHGLSHDPFNAIVGPRPIGWISSQSKAGVANLAPYSFFNAFNYIPPIIGFSSVGYKDTVRNIEQTGEFVWNLVTKDLAEVMNQSSAAFPPETSEFDALSLEKAASKLVIPPRVAKAKVAFECKCTEILQLKGISGEKVETWLVLGEVVNIHIDQSLLKDGIYDTATAGHILRAGGRGDYFTIGQDQLFELLRPR
;
A
#
# COMPACT_ATOMS: atom_id res chain seq x y z
N MET A 1 -26.23 -18.95 10.81
CA MET A 1 -25.34 -17.89 10.24
C MET A 1 -25.47 -16.67 11.16
N TYR A 2 -24.35 -16.02 11.53
CA TYR A 2 -24.36 -14.75 12.28
C TYR A 2 -24.56 -13.58 11.30
N SER A 3 -25.44 -12.63 11.66
CA SER A 3 -25.77 -11.48 10.81
C SER A 3 -25.94 -10.24 11.67
N PHE A 4 -25.49 -9.10 11.20
CA PHE A 4 -25.67 -7.81 11.86
C PHE A 4 -25.68 -6.67 10.82
N GLU A 5 -26.33 -5.58 11.18
CA GLU A 5 -26.27 -4.32 10.44
C GLU A 5 -25.16 -3.45 11.04
N PRO A 6 -24.11 -3.07 10.26
CA PRO A 6 -22.97 -2.32 10.80
C PRO A 6 -23.34 -1.04 11.57
N LYS A 7 -24.39 -0.33 11.13
CA LYS A 7 -24.89 0.89 11.80
C LYS A 7 -25.39 0.66 13.24
N ASN A 8 -25.76 -0.58 13.56
CA ASN A 8 -26.28 -0.98 14.87
C ASN A 8 -25.20 -1.67 15.74
N GLY A 9 -23.98 -1.75 15.23
CA GLY A 9 -22.86 -2.45 15.86
C GLY A 9 -22.82 -3.94 15.52
N HIS A 10 -21.67 -4.55 15.71
CA HIS A 10 -21.41 -5.94 15.32
C HIS A 10 -21.68 -6.96 16.42
N GLY A 11 -21.81 -6.56 17.69
CA GLY A 11 -22.09 -7.46 18.82
C GLY A 11 -20.99 -8.51 19.11
N LEU A 12 -19.82 -8.39 18.52
CA LEU A 12 -18.67 -9.27 18.71
C LEU A 12 -17.59 -8.58 19.54
N SER A 13 -16.62 -9.34 20.06
CA SER A 13 -15.50 -8.77 20.85
C SER A 13 -14.63 -7.81 20.05
N HIS A 14 -14.55 -8.01 18.71
CA HIS A 14 -13.80 -7.15 17.78
C HIS A 14 -14.59 -7.01 16.48
N ASP A 15 -14.51 -5.84 15.85
CA ASP A 15 -15.09 -5.61 14.53
C ASP A 15 -14.46 -6.57 13.50
N PRO A 16 -15.26 -7.43 12.85
CA PRO A 16 -14.76 -8.44 11.94
C PRO A 16 -14.45 -7.89 10.54
N PHE A 17 -14.84 -6.65 10.20
CA PHE A 17 -14.78 -6.12 8.84
C PHE A 17 -13.37 -6.24 8.22
N ASN A 18 -12.35 -5.76 8.94
CA ASN A 18 -10.98 -5.82 8.46
C ASN A 18 -10.40 -7.23 8.36
N ALA A 19 -10.93 -8.18 9.16
CA ALA A 19 -10.55 -9.58 9.11
C ALA A 19 -11.21 -10.31 7.94
N ILE A 20 -12.47 -9.99 7.65
CA ILE A 20 -13.25 -10.59 6.56
C ILE A 20 -12.69 -10.15 5.20
N VAL A 21 -12.39 -8.85 5.04
CA VAL A 21 -11.74 -8.30 3.82
C VAL A 21 -10.22 -8.48 3.95
N GLY A 22 -9.78 -9.70 4.15
CA GLY A 22 -8.39 -10.04 4.35
C GLY A 22 -8.03 -11.43 3.78
N PRO A 23 -6.73 -11.75 3.66
CA PRO A 23 -5.59 -10.87 3.87
C PRO A 23 -5.42 -9.84 2.73
N ARG A 24 -4.95 -8.64 3.06
CA ARG A 24 -4.78 -7.54 2.10
C ARG A 24 -3.30 -7.26 1.82
N PRO A 25 -2.92 -6.93 0.58
CA PRO A 25 -1.58 -6.43 0.28
C PRO A 25 -1.32 -5.10 0.99
N ILE A 26 -0.05 -4.78 1.20
CA ILE A 26 0.38 -3.53 1.84
C ILE A 26 0.80 -2.53 0.76
N GLY A 27 0.18 -1.37 0.78
CA GLY A 27 0.64 -0.19 0.06
C GLY A 27 1.66 0.57 0.90
N TRP A 28 2.95 0.27 0.79
CA TRP A 28 4.00 1.05 1.43
C TRP A 28 4.38 2.19 0.50
N ILE A 29 3.77 3.35 0.75
CA ILE A 29 3.76 4.47 -0.18
C ILE A 29 4.78 5.51 0.23
N SER A 30 5.71 5.82 -0.66
CA SER A 30 6.55 7.01 -0.54
C SER A 30 5.98 8.14 -1.39
N SER A 31 6.03 9.34 -0.86
CA SER A 31 5.64 10.60 -1.48
C SER A 31 6.66 11.68 -1.12
N GLN A 32 6.58 12.84 -1.73
CA GLN A 32 7.47 13.95 -1.41
C GLN A 32 6.70 15.26 -1.39
N SER A 33 6.96 16.08 -0.37
CA SER A 33 6.38 17.42 -0.28
C SER A 33 7.02 18.36 -1.31
N LYS A 34 6.37 19.50 -1.59
CA LYS A 34 6.98 20.57 -2.41
C LYS A 34 8.28 21.13 -1.81
N ALA A 35 8.47 20.98 -0.50
CA ALA A 35 9.70 21.39 0.19
C ALA A 35 10.82 20.34 0.07
N GLY A 36 10.59 19.20 -0.61
CA GLY A 36 11.57 18.15 -0.82
C GLY A 36 11.65 17.12 0.32
N VAL A 37 10.77 17.19 1.33
CA VAL A 37 10.74 16.20 2.43
C VAL A 37 10.06 14.93 1.92
N ALA A 38 10.80 13.81 1.93
CA ALA A 38 10.26 12.51 1.58
C ALA A 38 9.46 11.92 2.73
N ASN A 39 8.27 11.40 2.46
CA ASN A 39 7.38 10.74 3.40
C ASN A 39 7.21 9.27 3.02
N LEU A 40 7.04 8.38 3.99
CA LEU A 40 6.85 6.96 3.80
C LEU A 40 5.83 6.40 4.79
N ALA A 41 4.71 5.90 4.30
CA ALA A 41 3.64 5.40 5.15
C ALA A 41 2.98 4.11 4.60
N PRO A 42 2.63 3.13 5.46
CA PRO A 42 1.94 1.91 5.05
C PRO A 42 0.42 2.08 5.07
N TYR A 43 -0.22 1.51 4.06
CA TYR A 43 -1.68 1.44 3.90
C TYR A 43 -2.11 0.00 3.66
N SER A 44 -3.04 -0.52 4.45
CA SER A 44 -3.57 -1.87 4.25
C SER A 44 -4.87 -1.92 3.43
N PHE A 45 -5.48 -0.77 3.13
CA PHE A 45 -6.52 -0.66 2.11
C PHE A 45 -5.86 -0.30 0.79
N PHE A 46 -5.25 -1.29 0.14
CA PHE A 46 -4.45 -1.14 -1.08
C PHE A 46 -4.74 -2.29 -2.04
N ASN A 47 -4.82 -2.00 -3.34
CA ASN A 47 -4.91 -3.02 -4.39
C ASN A 47 -4.61 -2.46 -5.78
N ALA A 48 -4.60 -3.38 -6.80
CA ALA A 48 -4.68 -3.04 -8.22
C ALA A 48 -6.13 -2.80 -8.63
N PHE A 49 -6.37 -1.79 -9.47
CA PHE A 49 -7.71 -1.37 -9.92
C PHE A 49 -7.91 -1.50 -11.43
N ASN A 50 -6.84 -1.44 -12.21
CA ASN A 50 -6.90 -1.65 -13.66
C ASN A 50 -5.62 -2.30 -14.17
N TYR A 51 -5.71 -3.00 -15.31
CA TYR A 51 -4.57 -3.71 -15.90
C TYR A 51 -3.93 -2.94 -17.06
N ILE A 52 -4.72 -2.33 -17.93
CA ILE A 52 -4.24 -1.56 -19.09
C ILE A 52 -5.06 -0.26 -19.20
N PRO A 53 -4.46 0.91 -18.89
CA PRO A 53 -3.16 1.08 -18.23
C PRO A 53 -3.14 0.51 -16.80
N PRO A 54 -1.97 0.14 -16.25
CA PRO A 54 -1.91 -0.41 -14.90
C PRO A 54 -2.17 0.69 -13.87
N ILE A 55 -3.21 0.51 -13.06
CA ILE A 55 -3.61 1.46 -12.00
C ILE A 55 -3.65 0.73 -10.67
N ILE A 56 -2.97 1.30 -9.69
CA ILE A 56 -3.05 0.90 -8.29
C ILE A 56 -3.70 2.00 -7.45
N GLY A 57 -4.16 1.63 -6.26
CA GLY A 57 -4.74 2.62 -5.36
C GLY A 57 -4.71 2.20 -3.91
N PHE A 58 -4.82 3.18 -3.03
CA PHE A 58 -4.91 2.99 -1.59
C PHE A 58 -5.87 3.99 -0.95
N SER A 59 -6.44 3.62 0.20
CA SER A 59 -7.26 4.53 1.01
C SER A 59 -6.50 4.98 2.24
N SER A 60 -6.51 6.29 2.47
CA SER A 60 -6.00 6.94 3.69
C SER A 60 -7.18 7.34 4.58
N VAL A 61 -7.24 6.77 5.77
CA VAL A 61 -8.12 7.28 6.83
C VAL A 61 -7.45 8.51 7.44
N GLY A 62 -8.05 9.66 7.24
CA GLY A 62 -7.48 10.98 7.50
C GLY A 62 -6.74 11.57 6.31
N TYR A 63 -6.79 12.91 6.19
CA TYR A 63 -6.02 13.69 5.21
C TYR A 63 -4.59 13.87 5.74
N LYS A 64 -3.76 12.85 5.51
CA LYS A 64 -2.38 12.75 6.01
C LYS A 64 -1.37 13.33 5.02
N ASP A 65 -0.11 13.40 5.44
CA ASP A 65 1.00 13.92 4.65
C ASP A 65 1.12 13.24 3.28
N THR A 66 0.93 11.94 3.19
CA THR A 66 0.95 11.21 1.92
C THR A 66 -0.10 11.76 0.93
N VAL A 67 -1.36 11.94 1.38
CA VAL A 67 -2.44 12.47 0.52
C VAL A 67 -2.13 13.90 0.10
N ARG A 68 -1.73 14.74 1.08
CA ARG A 68 -1.36 16.14 0.82
C ARG A 68 -0.20 16.27 -0.17
N ASN A 69 0.84 15.46 0.00
CA ASN A 69 1.99 15.46 -0.89
C ASN A 69 1.60 15.06 -2.32
N ILE A 70 0.82 13.98 -2.46
CA ILE A 70 0.36 13.50 -3.77
C ILE A 70 -0.57 14.51 -4.44
N GLU A 71 -1.49 15.13 -3.69
CA GLU A 71 -2.34 16.20 -4.24
C GLU A 71 -1.53 17.37 -4.76
N GLN A 72 -0.42 17.71 -4.10
CA GLN A 72 0.43 18.82 -4.48
C GLN A 72 1.43 18.53 -5.60
N THR A 73 1.91 17.28 -5.71
CA THR A 73 2.99 16.89 -6.62
C THR A 73 2.55 15.96 -7.74
N GLY A 74 1.43 15.28 -7.59
CA GLY A 74 0.89 14.34 -8.57
C GLY A 74 1.65 13.00 -8.63
N GLU A 75 2.53 12.71 -7.68
CA GLU A 75 3.45 11.57 -7.79
C GLU A 75 3.58 10.79 -6.48
N PHE A 76 3.77 9.46 -6.62
CA PHE A 76 4.10 8.59 -5.48
C PHE A 76 4.80 7.31 -5.96
N VAL A 77 5.37 6.56 -5.01
CA VAL A 77 5.95 5.25 -5.26
C VAL A 77 5.34 4.23 -4.31
N TRP A 78 4.94 3.07 -4.83
CA TRP A 78 4.65 1.90 -4.05
C TRP A 78 5.90 1.03 -3.90
N ASN A 79 6.16 0.54 -2.69
CA ASN A 79 7.28 -0.34 -2.38
C ASN A 79 6.76 -1.66 -1.82
N LEU A 80 7.27 -2.78 -2.34
CA LEU A 80 6.95 -4.12 -1.83
C LEU A 80 7.48 -4.28 -0.41
N VAL A 81 6.62 -4.77 0.48
CA VAL A 81 7.02 -5.15 1.84
C VAL A 81 7.16 -6.66 1.94
N THR A 82 8.34 -7.09 2.36
CA THR A 82 8.68 -8.48 2.69
C THR A 82 8.80 -8.65 4.20
N LYS A 83 8.93 -9.89 4.69
CA LYS A 83 8.98 -10.16 6.13
C LYS A 83 10.15 -9.46 6.84
N ASP A 84 11.29 -9.35 6.19
CA ASP A 84 12.49 -8.66 6.69
C ASP A 84 12.31 -7.14 6.79
N LEU A 85 11.38 -6.56 6.03
CA LEU A 85 11.02 -5.14 6.08
C LEU A 85 9.79 -4.85 6.96
N ALA A 86 9.13 -5.89 7.51
CA ALA A 86 7.86 -5.73 8.23
C ALA A 86 7.97 -4.81 9.46
N GLU A 87 9.05 -4.97 10.23
CA GLU A 87 9.28 -4.17 11.45
C GLU A 87 9.43 -2.68 11.12
N VAL A 88 10.31 -2.34 10.19
CA VAL A 88 10.57 -0.95 9.82
C VAL A 88 9.38 -0.34 9.07
N MET A 89 8.66 -1.12 8.27
CA MET A 89 7.39 -0.69 7.68
C MET A 89 6.36 -0.36 8.76
N ASN A 90 6.24 -1.19 9.79
CA ASN A 90 5.34 -0.90 10.91
C ASN A 90 5.74 0.36 11.67
N GLN A 91 7.04 0.56 11.91
CA GLN A 91 7.56 1.77 12.55
C GLN A 91 7.26 3.03 11.71
N SER A 92 7.27 2.95 10.38
CA SER A 92 6.92 4.08 9.50
C SER A 92 5.43 4.49 9.57
N SER A 93 4.59 3.74 10.29
CA SER A 93 3.20 4.13 10.57
C SER A 93 3.03 5.08 11.76
N ALA A 94 4.11 5.34 12.50
CA ALA A 94 4.08 6.27 13.64
C ALA A 94 3.77 7.70 13.17
N ALA A 95 3.22 8.51 14.07
CA ALA A 95 2.96 9.91 13.78
C ALA A 95 4.26 10.70 13.92
N PHE A 96 4.89 11.02 12.79
CA PHE A 96 6.02 11.94 12.72
C PHE A 96 5.54 13.38 12.39
N PRO A 97 6.28 14.41 12.80
CA PRO A 97 6.02 15.77 12.34
C PRO A 97 6.17 15.86 10.80
N PRO A 98 5.41 16.73 10.13
CA PRO A 98 5.42 16.83 8.65
C PRO A 98 6.77 17.18 8.02
N GLU A 99 7.68 17.78 8.78
CA GLU A 99 9.05 18.11 8.39
C GLU A 99 10.03 16.95 8.60
N THR A 100 9.60 15.87 9.22
CA THR A 100 10.43 14.70 9.52
C THR A 100 10.17 13.60 8.50
N SER A 101 11.21 13.20 7.77
CA SER A 101 11.15 12.05 6.87
C SER A 101 11.25 10.75 7.63
N GLU A 102 10.30 9.82 7.44
CA GLU A 102 10.39 8.46 8.00
C GLU A 102 11.64 7.72 7.51
N PHE A 103 12.10 7.99 6.30
CA PHE A 103 13.36 7.45 5.80
C PHE A 103 14.53 7.82 6.70
N ASP A 104 14.63 9.09 7.08
CA ASP A 104 15.75 9.59 7.88
C ASP A 104 15.60 9.17 9.35
N ALA A 105 14.38 9.28 9.91
CA ALA A 105 14.08 8.88 11.28
C ALA A 105 14.33 7.39 11.54
N LEU A 106 14.10 6.53 10.52
CA LEU A 106 14.26 5.07 10.63
C LEU A 106 15.54 4.55 9.97
N SER A 107 16.43 5.44 9.54
CA SER A 107 17.68 5.09 8.85
C SER A 107 17.46 4.19 7.62
N LEU A 108 16.37 4.45 6.88
CA LEU A 108 16.06 3.76 5.63
C LEU A 108 16.78 4.41 4.47
N GLU A 109 17.55 3.61 3.74
CA GLU A 109 18.23 4.06 2.52
C GLU A 109 17.21 4.36 1.42
N LYS A 110 17.38 5.54 0.79
CA LYS A 110 16.60 5.99 -0.35
C LYS A 110 17.28 5.57 -1.66
N ALA A 111 16.52 5.02 -2.60
CA ALA A 111 16.98 4.82 -3.98
C ALA A 111 16.22 5.79 -4.90
N ALA A 112 16.91 6.38 -5.85
CA ALA A 112 16.31 7.32 -6.80
C ALA A 112 15.29 6.61 -7.70
N SER A 113 14.16 7.27 -7.95
CA SER A 113 13.21 6.92 -8.98
C SER A 113 13.70 7.39 -10.36
N LYS A 114 13.09 6.92 -11.44
CA LYS A 114 13.45 7.27 -12.82
C LYS A 114 12.52 8.30 -13.44
N LEU A 115 11.23 8.19 -13.20
CA LEU A 115 10.18 8.98 -13.87
C LEU A 115 9.37 9.85 -12.91
N VAL A 116 9.57 9.69 -11.59
CA VAL A 116 8.93 10.48 -10.54
C VAL A 116 9.95 10.96 -9.52
N ILE A 117 9.59 11.98 -8.74
CA ILE A 117 10.50 12.59 -7.75
C ILE A 117 10.60 11.79 -6.45
N PRO A 118 9.48 11.26 -5.88
CA PRO A 118 9.54 10.52 -4.61
C PRO A 118 10.52 9.34 -4.69
N PRO A 119 11.36 9.12 -3.66
CA PRO A 119 12.34 8.03 -3.66
C PRO A 119 11.66 6.68 -3.44
N ARG A 120 12.35 5.62 -3.87
CA ARG A 120 12.03 4.23 -3.52
C ARG A 120 12.73 3.86 -2.21
N VAL A 121 12.21 2.87 -1.51
CA VAL A 121 12.97 2.18 -0.46
C VAL A 121 14.03 1.31 -1.12
N ALA A 122 15.31 1.56 -0.84
CA ALA A 122 16.43 0.87 -1.53
C ALA A 122 16.40 -0.65 -1.36
N LYS A 123 15.96 -1.15 -0.19
CA LYS A 123 15.85 -2.58 0.12
C LYS A 123 14.59 -3.24 -0.43
N ALA A 124 13.60 -2.48 -0.92
CA ALA A 124 12.41 -3.07 -1.51
C ALA A 124 12.74 -3.73 -2.86
N LYS A 125 12.49 -5.02 -2.97
CA LYS A 125 12.79 -5.80 -4.18
C LYS A 125 11.91 -5.45 -5.38
N VAL A 126 10.77 -4.84 -5.14
CA VAL A 126 9.88 -4.33 -6.18
C VAL A 126 9.40 -2.95 -5.79
N ALA A 127 9.36 -2.03 -6.75
CA ALA A 127 8.74 -0.72 -6.58
C ALA A 127 8.03 -0.28 -7.87
N PHE A 128 6.90 0.42 -7.71
CA PHE A 128 6.14 1.02 -8.81
C PHE A 128 6.18 2.53 -8.68
N GLU A 129 6.67 3.21 -9.71
CA GLU A 129 6.56 4.65 -9.82
C GLU A 129 5.20 5.00 -10.41
N CYS A 130 4.48 5.89 -9.76
CA CYS A 130 3.10 6.20 -10.11
C CYS A 130 2.88 7.70 -10.29
N LYS A 131 2.05 8.04 -11.28
CA LYS A 131 1.45 9.37 -11.43
C LYS A 131 0.00 9.31 -10.98
N CYS A 132 -0.36 10.21 -10.08
CA CYS A 132 -1.71 10.29 -9.54
C CYS A 132 -2.71 10.60 -10.65
N THR A 133 -3.77 9.81 -10.76
CA THR A 133 -4.86 10.02 -11.70
C THR A 133 -6.07 10.63 -11.02
N GLU A 134 -6.32 10.28 -9.75
CA GLU A 134 -7.49 10.75 -9.02
C GLU A 134 -7.28 10.67 -7.50
N ILE A 135 -7.85 11.64 -6.78
CA ILE A 135 -7.99 11.63 -5.33
C ILE A 135 -9.46 11.90 -5.00
N LEU A 136 -10.12 10.89 -4.42
CA LEU A 136 -11.54 10.92 -4.09
C LEU A 136 -11.74 10.90 -2.58
N GLN A 137 -12.41 11.90 -2.01
CA GLN A 137 -12.94 11.76 -0.67
C GLN A 137 -14.20 10.89 -0.71
N LEU A 138 -14.19 9.76 0.04
CA LEU A 138 -15.29 8.81 0.04
C LEU A 138 -16.55 9.43 0.64
N LYS A 139 -17.71 8.87 0.25
CA LYS A 139 -19.02 9.30 0.76
C LYS A 139 -19.79 8.09 1.30
N GLY A 140 -20.56 8.33 2.35
CA GLY A 140 -21.56 7.38 2.82
C GLY A 140 -22.75 7.28 1.88
N ILE A 141 -23.66 6.35 2.16
CA ILE A 141 -24.87 6.11 1.36
C ILE A 141 -25.83 7.33 1.34
N SER A 142 -25.81 8.15 2.37
CA SER A 142 -26.57 9.40 2.48
C SER A 142 -25.90 10.59 1.74
N GLY A 143 -24.69 10.38 1.18
CA GLY A 143 -23.96 11.37 0.41
C GLY A 143 -23.00 12.24 1.24
N GLU A 144 -22.97 12.09 2.56
CA GLU A 144 -22.01 12.78 3.42
C GLU A 144 -20.58 12.26 3.15
N LYS A 145 -19.62 13.19 3.16
CA LYS A 145 -18.20 12.87 3.06
C LYS A 145 -17.71 12.24 4.36
N VAL A 146 -16.90 11.19 4.22
CA VAL A 146 -16.20 10.57 5.35
C VAL A 146 -14.72 10.95 5.31
N GLU A 147 -14.05 10.88 6.45
CA GLU A 147 -12.62 11.23 6.60
C GLU A 147 -11.72 10.13 6.02
N THR A 148 -11.96 9.79 4.74
CA THR A 148 -11.19 8.79 3.99
C THR A 148 -11.02 9.23 2.54
N TRP A 149 -9.78 9.18 2.07
CA TRP A 149 -9.40 9.52 0.70
C TRP A 149 -8.87 8.30 -0.03
N LEU A 150 -9.49 7.97 -1.16
CA LEU A 150 -8.98 7.00 -2.12
C LEU A 150 -8.06 7.71 -3.11
N VAL A 151 -6.82 7.28 -3.18
CA VAL A 151 -5.82 7.76 -4.13
C VAL A 151 -5.61 6.71 -5.19
N LEU A 152 -5.76 7.07 -6.46
CA LEU A 152 -5.47 6.22 -7.62
C LEU A 152 -4.28 6.78 -8.39
N GLY A 153 -3.43 5.90 -8.91
CA GLY A 153 -2.28 6.29 -9.73
C GLY A 153 -1.95 5.27 -10.79
N GLU A 154 -1.67 5.77 -12.00
CA GLU A 154 -1.13 4.98 -13.10
C GLU A 154 0.34 4.66 -12.83
N VAL A 155 0.69 3.39 -12.97
CA VAL A 155 2.07 2.91 -12.85
C VAL A 155 2.81 3.25 -14.14
N VAL A 156 3.80 4.14 -14.03
CA VAL A 156 4.58 4.62 -15.18
C VAL A 156 5.96 3.98 -15.30
N ASN A 157 6.46 3.35 -14.22
CA ASN A 157 7.68 2.56 -14.24
C ASN A 157 7.66 1.48 -13.16
N ILE A 158 8.26 0.34 -13.44
CA ILE A 158 8.35 -0.81 -12.54
C ILE A 158 9.80 -1.20 -12.34
N HIS A 159 10.20 -1.31 -11.08
CA HIS A 159 11.49 -1.86 -10.67
C HIS A 159 11.27 -3.26 -10.10
N ILE A 160 12.02 -4.23 -10.57
CA ILE A 160 11.99 -5.61 -10.08
C ILE A 160 13.43 -6.08 -9.87
N ASP A 161 13.74 -6.61 -8.70
CA ASP A 161 14.99 -7.32 -8.45
C ASP A 161 15.04 -8.56 -9.35
N GLN A 162 16.12 -8.73 -10.09
CA GLN A 162 16.28 -9.83 -11.04
C GLN A 162 16.16 -11.21 -10.39
N SER A 163 16.48 -11.35 -9.10
CA SER A 163 16.32 -12.59 -8.36
C SER A 163 14.87 -13.08 -8.25
N LEU A 164 13.89 -12.19 -8.51
CA LEU A 164 12.46 -12.51 -8.53
C LEU A 164 11.93 -12.89 -9.92
N LEU A 165 12.80 -12.89 -10.92
CA LEU A 165 12.45 -13.29 -12.29
C LEU A 165 13.01 -14.68 -12.56
N LYS A 166 12.12 -15.64 -12.80
CA LYS A 166 12.47 -17.01 -13.18
C LYS A 166 11.97 -17.24 -14.61
N ASP A 167 12.89 -17.47 -15.51
CA ASP A 167 12.59 -17.66 -16.95
C ASP A 167 11.72 -16.52 -17.54
N GLY A 168 11.95 -15.28 -17.09
CA GLY A 168 11.19 -14.11 -17.50
C GLY A 168 9.82 -13.94 -16.82
N ILE A 169 9.48 -14.80 -15.87
CA ILE A 169 8.22 -14.78 -15.11
C ILE A 169 8.50 -14.29 -13.70
N TYR A 170 7.69 -13.34 -13.20
CA TYR A 170 7.76 -12.90 -11.81
C TYR A 170 7.25 -14.00 -10.86
N ASP A 171 8.13 -14.43 -9.94
CA ASP A 171 7.80 -15.46 -8.96
C ASP A 171 7.21 -14.80 -7.70
N THR A 172 5.88 -14.73 -7.63
CA THR A 172 5.13 -14.14 -6.52
C THR A 172 5.43 -14.82 -5.19
N ALA A 173 5.58 -16.15 -5.18
CA ALA A 173 5.83 -16.90 -3.95
C ALA A 173 7.23 -16.63 -3.39
N THR A 174 8.24 -16.56 -4.26
CA THR A 174 9.64 -16.24 -3.88
C THR A 174 9.78 -14.76 -3.48
N ALA A 175 8.94 -13.88 -3.98
CA ALA A 175 8.97 -12.46 -3.62
C ALA A 175 8.70 -12.19 -2.13
N GLY A 176 8.01 -13.11 -1.44
CA GLY A 176 7.86 -13.07 0.01
C GLY A 176 6.98 -11.93 0.51
N HIS A 177 5.92 -11.62 -0.22
CA HIS A 177 4.92 -10.63 0.18
C HIS A 177 4.40 -10.89 1.59
N ILE A 178 4.22 -9.82 2.39
CA ILE A 178 3.41 -9.89 3.59
C ILE A 178 2.05 -9.27 3.33
N LEU A 179 1.04 -9.83 3.98
CA LEU A 179 -0.36 -9.43 3.82
C LEU A 179 -0.95 -9.08 5.18
N ARG A 180 -1.64 -7.95 5.28
CA ARG A 180 -2.33 -7.58 6.51
C ARG A 180 -3.53 -8.48 6.73
N ALA A 181 -3.58 -9.17 7.87
CA ALA A 181 -4.72 -9.96 8.33
C ALA A 181 -5.68 -9.12 9.18
N GLY A 182 -6.54 -9.77 9.92
CA GLY A 182 -7.37 -9.15 10.95
C GLY A 182 -6.60 -8.89 12.25
N GLY A 183 -7.32 -8.56 13.33
CA GLY A 183 -6.73 -8.34 14.64
C GLY A 183 -5.86 -7.11 14.75
N ARG A 184 -5.19 -6.96 15.91
CA ARG A 184 -4.38 -5.77 16.21
C ARG A 184 -3.07 -5.71 15.44
N GLY A 185 -2.45 -6.84 15.14
CA GLY A 185 -1.12 -6.89 14.57
C GLY A 185 -0.83 -8.14 13.73
N ASP A 186 -1.85 -8.79 13.17
CA ASP A 186 -1.68 -10.05 12.45
C ASP A 186 -1.32 -9.81 10.99
N TYR A 187 -0.35 -10.58 10.50
CA TYR A 187 0.08 -10.61 9.10
C TYR A 187 0.25 -12.06 8.64
N PHE A 188 0.03 -12.28 7.35
CA PHE A 188 0.38 -13.53 6.67
C PHE A 188 1.62 -13.33 5.79
N THR A 189 2.37 -14.40 5.61
CA THR A 189 3.33 -14.54 4.51
C THR A 189 2.74 -15.50 3.49
N ILE A 190 3.19 -15.41 2.24
CA ILE A 190 2.88 -16.37 1.19
C ILE A 190 4.15 -17.12 0.79
N GLY A 191 4.01 -18.35 0.31
CA GLY A 191 5.10 -19.20 -0.13
C GLY A 191 4.61 -20.25 -1.12
N GLN A 192 5.51 -21.08 -1.63
CA GLN A 192 5.22 -22.11 -2.63
C GLN A 192 4.18 -23.12 -2.13
N ASP A 193 4.16 -23.44 -0.84
CA ASP A 193 3.23 -24.41 -0.26
C ASP A 193 1.76 -23.99 -0.32
N GLN A 194 1.51 -22.69 -0.51
CA GLN A 194 0.16 -22.12 -0.64
C GLN A 194 -0.23 -21.87 -2.10
N LEU A 195 0.68 -22.07 -3.05
CA LEU A 195 0.41 -21.84 -4.47
C LEU A 195 -0.41 -23.00 -5.05
N PHE A 196 -1.50 -22.68 -5.72
CA PHE A 196 -2.28 -23.63 -6.53
C PHE A 196 -2.72 -22.98 -7.84
N GLU A 197 -2.91 -23.76 -8.88
CA GLU A 197 -3.36 -23.28 -10.18
C GLU A 197 -4.87 -23.46 -10.33
N LEU A 198 -5.52 -22.42 -10.82
CA LEU A 198 -6.93 -22.46 -11.21
C LEU A 198 -7.11 -21.68 -12.51
N LEU A 199 -7.29 -22.40 -13.62
CA LEU A 199 -7.46 -21.79 -14.92
C LEU A 199 -8.90 -21.28 -15.11
N ARG A 200 -9.03 -20.10 -15.76
CA ARG A 200 -10.35 -19.56 -16.11
C ARG A 200 -11.02 -20.51 -17.14
N PRO A 201 -12.29 -20.88 -16.93
CA PRO A 201 -13.07 -21.60 -17.94
C PRO A 201 -13.10 -20.80 -19.25
N ARG A 202 -12.99 -21.53 -20.40
CA ARG A 202 -13.11 -20.96 -21.74
C ARG A 202 -14.56 -20.91 -22.16
#